data_c1b6b28cb1da5aff0f08e08fe3db4f5a
#
_entry.id   c1b6b28cb1da5aff0f08e08fe3db4f5a
#
_cell.length_a   1.000
_cell.length_b   1.000
_cell.length_c   1.000
_cell.angle_alpha   90.00
_cell.angle_beta   90.00
_cell.angle_gamma   90.00
#
_symmetry.space_group_name_H-M   'P 1'
#
loop_
_entity.id
_entity.type
_entity.pdbx_description
1 polymer ?
#
loop_
_entity_poly.entity_id
_entity_poly.type
_entity_poly.pdbx_seq_one_letter_code
_entity_poly.pdbx_strand_id
1 'polypeptide(L)'
;MQFKEAINVIELNQIVKRYHTKNKDVLAVDHVDLNIESGSIFGVIGFSGAGKSTLIRMFNNLEAPTSGDVIIDGDNISKLSKSELRKKRQKVSMIFQHFNLLWSRNVLKNITFPLEIAGVPSNKAKQKALELVELVGLKGRESAYPSELSGGQKQRVGIARALANDPDVLLCDEATSALDPQTTDEILDLLLKVREQQNLTIVLITHEMHVIRRICDEVAVMENGKVIEQGKVSEVFENPQHSVTKRFVKDDLNDDFEESLDELEPLASDSYIVRLNFTGDNT
;
A
#
# COMPACT_ATOMS: atom_id res chain seq x y z
N MET A 1 23.88 16.26 16.98
CA MET A 1 22.79 15.53 16.34
C MET A 1 23.15 14.06 16.36
N GLN A 2 22.56 13.26 17.25
CA GLN A 2 22.70 11.80 17.19
C GLN A 2 21.88 11.33 15.99
N PHE A 3 22.53 10.72 15.01
CA PHE A 3 21.84 9.97 13.99
C PHE A 3 21.08 8.83 14.71
N LYS A 4 19.75 8.89 14.74
CA LYS A 4 18.94 7.74 15.10
C LYS A 4 19.24 6.68 14.03
N GLU A 5 19.85 5.56 14.40
CA GLU A 5 19.94 4.42 13.48
C GLU A 5 18.53 4.10 13.02
N ALA A 6 18.33 4.03 11.70
CA ALA A 6 17.06 3.66 11.11
C ALA A 6 16.76 2.21 11.55
N ILE A 7 15.64 2.02 12.25
CA ILE A 7 15.23 0.70 12.73
C ILE A 7 14.31 0.11 11.66
N ASN A 8 14.74 -0.97 11.03
CA ASN A 8 13.90 -1.73 10.12
C ASN A 8 12.75 -2.37 10.89
N VAL A 9 11.53 -2.16 10.41
CA VAL A 9 10.34 -2.80 10.96
C VAL A 9 9.96 -4.04 10.17
N ILE A 10 10.35 -4.13 8.89
CA ILE A 10 10.16 -5.30 8.03
C ILE A 10 11.50 -5.65 7.39
N GLU A 11 11.87 -6.93 7.48
CA GLU A 11 13.03 -7.49 6.79
C GLU A 11 12.64 -8.80 6.08
N LEU A 12 12.94 -8.87 4.82
CA LEU A 12 12.81 -10.09 4.01
C LEU A 12 14.20 -10.61 3.68
N ASN A 13 14.45 -11.85 4.03
CA ASN A 13 15.75 -12.49 3.80
C ASN A 13 15.60 -13.69 2.87
N GLN A 14 16.04 -13.56 1.62
CA GLN A 14 16.03 -14.60 0.59
C GLN A 14 14.67 -15.27 0.42
N ILE A 15 13.61 -14.46 0.36
CA ILE A 15 12.24 -14.94 0.28
C ILE A 15 11.98 -15.59 -1.06
N VAL A 16 11.48 -16.83 -1.02
CA VAL A 16 11.03 -17.58 -2.20
C VAL A 16 9.58 -18.03 -1.98
N LYS A 17 8.75 -17.86 -3.02
CA LYS A 17 7.41 -18.47 -3.06
C LYS A 17 7.23 -19.22 -4.37
N ARG A 18 7.03 -20.53 -4.24
CA ARG A 18 6.70 -21.43 -5.34
C ARG A 18 5.31 -22.02 -5.15
N TYR A 19 4.48 -21.94 -6.15
CA TYR A 19 3.20 -22.62 -6.21
C TYR A 19 3.31 -23.86 -7.07
N HIS A 20 2.91 -25.01 -6.52
CA HIS A 20 2.81 -26.26 -7.24
C HIS A 20 1.39 -26.43 -7.75
N THR A 21 1.19 -26.44 -9.06
CA THR A 21 -0.08 -26.74 -9.68
C THR A 21 0.01 -28.07 -10.42
N LYS A 22 -1.14 -28.68 -10.73
CA LYS A 22 -1.16 -29.98 -11.44
C LYS A 22 -0.38 -29.99 -12.76
N ASN A 23 -0.26 -28.82 -13.42
CA ASN A 23 0.30 -28.72 -14.77
C ASN A 23 1.59 -27.88 -14.84
N LYS A 24 1.92 -27.11 -13.81
CA LYS A 24 3.07 -26.17 -13.85
C LYS A 24 3.46 -25.71 -12.45
N ASP A 25 4.77 -25.63 -12.23
CA ASP A 25 5.33 -24.89 -11.10
C ASP A 25 5.46 -23.42 -11.45
N VAL A 26 4.97 -22.55 -10.57
CA VAL A 26 5.07 -21.10 -10.73
C VAL A 26 5.94 -20.55 -9.61
N LEU A 27 7.06 -19.93 -9.96
CA LEU A 27 7.91 -19.21 -9.04
C LEU A 27 7.40 -17.77 -8.98
N ALA A 28 6.59 -17.46 -7.97
CA ALA A 28 5.92 -16.18 -7.85
C ALA A 28 6.79 -15.11 -7.17
N VAL A 29 7.69 -15.53 -6.28
CA VAL A 29 8.72 -14.69 -5.65
C VAL A 29 10.01 -15.47 -5.64
N ASP A 30 11.12 -14.84 -6.05
CA ASP A 30 12.39 -15.47 -6.34
C ASP A 30 13.55 -14.74 -5.64
N HIS A 31 13.96 -15.23 -4.47
CA HIS A 31 15.08 -14.76 -3.66
C HIS A 31 15.04 -13.24 -3.42
N VAL A 32 13.92 -12.75 -2.91
CA VAL A 32 13.74 -11.33 -2.58
C VAL A 32 14.35 -11.02 -1.22
N ASP A 33 15.23 -10.02 -1.21
CA ASP A 33 15.71 -9.32 -0.02
C ASP A 33 15.13 -7.91 0.00
N LEU A 34 14.60 -7.47 1.14
CA LEU A 34 14.00 -6.15 1.30
C LEU A 34 14.05 -5.70 2.76
N ASN A 35 14.38 -4.44 2.98
CA ASN A 35 14.35 -3.81 4.28
C ASN A 35 13.46 -2.56 4.22
N ILE A 36 12.55 -2.41 5.19
CA ILE A 36 11.63 -1.27 5.27
C ILE A 36 11.78 -0.61 6.64
N GLU A 37 12.08 0.68 6.62
CA GLU A 37 12.29 1.46 7.83
C GLU A 37 10.96 1.77 8.54
N SER A 38 11.02 1.84 9.87
CA SER A 38 9.87 2.20 10.70
C SER A 38 9.39 3.63 10.41
N GLY A 39 8.08 3.79 10.22
CA GLY A 39 7.44 5.08 9.94
C GLY A 39 7.63 5.56 8.49
N SER A 40 8.22 4.77 7.59
CA SER A 40 8.30 5.08 6.17
C SER A 40 7.05 4.64 5.40
N ILE A 41 6.87 5.21 4.21
CA ILE A 41 5.93 4.72 3.20
C ILE A 41 6.75 4.07 2.08
N PHE A 42 6.60 2.78 1.93
CA PHE A 42 7.34 1.96 0.97
C PHE A 42 6.43 1.49 -0.17
N GLY A 43 6.79 1.82 -1.40
CA GLY A 43 6.07 1.41 -2.59
C GLY A 43 6.62 0.11 -3.19
N VAL A 44 5.75 -0.75 -3.70
CA VAL A 44 6.13 -1.91 -4.53
C VAL A 44 5.40 -1.81 -5.86
N ILE A 45 6.14 -1.62 -6.94
CA ILE A 45 5.59 -1.52 -8.29
C ILE A 45 6.04 -2.68 -9.17
N GLY A 46 5.35 -2.88 -10.27
CA GLY A 46 5.66 -3.93 -11.25
C GLY A 46 4.43 -4.23 -12.10
N PHE A 47 4.63 -4.78 -13.28
CA PHE A 47 3.52 -5.18 -14.15
C PHE A 47 2.67 -6.30 -13.53
N SER A 48 1.49 -6.54 -14.11
CA SER A 48 0.64 -7.67 -13.71
C SER A 48 1.43 -8.98 -13.77
N GLY A 49 1.31 -9.80 -12.73
CA GLY A 49 2.05 -11.06 -12.62
C GLY A 49 3.50 -10.95 -12.11
N ALA A 50 4.01 -9.75 -11.78
CA ALA A 50 5.35 -9.57 -11.23
C ALA A 50 5.58 -10.20 -9.84
N GLY A 51 4.52 -10.60 -9.11
CA GLY A 51 4.62 -11.23 -7.79
C GLY A 51 4.24 -10.33 -6.62
N LYS A 52 3.88 -9.07 -6.86
CA LYS A 52 3.61 -8.05 -5.82
C LYS A 52 2.58 -8.49 -4.77
N SER A 53 1.37 -8.90 -5.20
CA SER A 53 0.31 -9.32 -4.27
C SER A 53 0.68 -10.60 -3.51
N THR A 54 1.53 -11.47 -4.09
CA THR A 54 2.10 -12.61 -3.36
C THR A 54 3.07 -12.13 -2.29
N LEU A 55 3.95 -11.18 -2.62
CA LEU A 55 4.94 -10.62 -1.70
C LEU A 55 4.27 -9.96 -0.49
N ILE A 56 3.30 -9.06 -0.70
CA ILE A 56 2.64 -8.34 0.41
C ILE A 56 1.88 -9.29 1.34
N ARG A 57 1.29 -10.36 0.80
CA ARG A 57 0.59 -11.37 1.62
C ARG A 57 1.52 -12.21 2.48
N MET A 58 2.81 -12.22 2.20
CA MET A 58 3.80 -12.85 3.05
C MET A 58 4.15 -11.98 4.27
N PHE A 59 4.01 -10.65 4.19
CA PHE A 59 4.29 -9.75 5.33
C PHE A 59 3.36 -9.96 6.53
N ASN A 60 2.16 -10.48 6.33
CA ASN A 60 1.25 -10.87 7.42
C ASN A 60 1.03 -12.38 7.51
N ASN A 61 1.87 -13.16 6.78
CA ASN A 61 1.81 -14.61 6.68
C ASN A 61 0.42 -15.13 6.25
N LEU A 62 -0.33 -14.37 5.44
CA LEU A 62 -1.50 -14.89 4.71
C LEU A 62 -1.04 -15.93 3.68
N GLU A 63 0.13 -15.71 3.10
CA GLU A 63 0.88 -16.68 2.30
C GLU A 63 2.20 -16.97 3.02
N ALA A 64 2.45 -18.24 3.36
CA ALA A 64 3.73 -18.64 3.91
C ALA A 64 4.79 -18.70 2.79
N PRO A 65 6.02 -18.24 2.99
CA PRO A 65 7.10 -18.43 2.04
C PRO A 65 7.44 -19.92 1.88
N THR A 66 7.95 -20.31 0.71
CA THR A 66 8.49 -21.66 0.49
C THR A 66 9.85 -21.81 1.16
N SER A 67 10.65 -20.74 1.14
CA SER A 67 11.91 -20.62 1.89
C SER A 67 12.21 -19.14 2.15
N GLY A 68 13.22 -18.89 2.99
CA GLY A 68 13.57 -17.55 3.46
C GLY A 68 12.81 -17.16 4.73
N ASP A 69 13.15 -15.99 5.27
CA ASP A 69 12.62 -15.50 6.55
C ASP A 69 11.93 -14.15 6.37
N VAL A 70 10.73 -14.00 6.93
CA VAL A 70 10.02 -12.73 7.05
C VAL A 70 10.08 -12.30 8.51
N ILE A 71 10.77 -11.20 8.76
CA ILE A 71 10.95 -10.63 10.09
C ILE A 71 10.14 -9.35 10.17
N ILE A 72 9.30 -9.23 11.18
CA ILE A 72 8.52 -8.01 11.45
C ILE A 72 8.71 -7.63 12.91
N ASP A 73 9.24 -6.44 13.12
CA ASP A 73 9.54 -5.90 14.44
C ASP A 73 10.36 -6.93 15.27
N GLY A 74 11.43 -7.46 14.64
CA GLY A 74 12.34 -8.45 15.23
C GLY A 74 11.82 -9.89 15.31
N ASP A 75 10.53 -10.15 15.05
CA ASP A 75 9.93 -11.48 15.10
C ASP A 75 9.91 -12.16 13.72
N ASN A 76 10.46 -13.35 13.60
CA ASN A 76 10.29 -14.17 12.39
C ASN A 76 8.88 -14.75 12.34
N ILE A 77 7.99 -14.11 11.55
CA ILE A 77 6.57 -14.46 11.55
C ILE A 77 6.27 -15.84 10.95
N SER A 78 7.18 -16.38 10.14
CA SER A 78 7.03 -17.73 9.57
C SER A 78 7.24 -18.84 10.61
N LYS A 79 7.89 -18.53 11.74
CA LYS A 79 8.21 -19.46 12.82
C LYS A 79 7.30 -19.33 14.03
N LEU A 80 6.39 -18.35 14.04
CA LEU A 80 5.46 -18.12 15.14
C LEU A 80 4.40 -19.22 15.24
N SER A 81 4.01 -19.55 16.47
CA SER A 81 2.82 -20.37 16.72
C SER A 81 1.55 -19.66 16.22
N LYS A 82 0.48 -20.42 15.99
CA LYS A 82 -0.82 -19.86 15.57
C LYS A 82 -1.35 -18.77 16.50
N SER A 83 -1.08 -18.87 17.81
CA SER A 83 -1.51 -17.88 18.80
C SER A 83 -0.71 -16.57 18.68
N GLU A 84 0.62 -16.69 18.58
CA GLU A 84 1.52 -15.56 18.42
C GLU A 84 1.28 -14.84 17.10
N LEU A 85 1.15 -15.59 16.01
CA LEU A 85 0.83 -15.04 14.68
C LEU A 85 -0.50 -14.27 14.69
N ARG A 86 -1.53 -14.76 15.43
CA ARG A 86 -2.79 -14.03 15.58
C ARG A 86 -2.60 -12.68 16.28
N LYS A 87 -1.74 -12.62 17.31
CA LYS A 87 -1.40 -11.37 18.00
C LYS A 87 -0.61 -10.44 17.08
N LYS A 88 0.39 -10.96 16.35
CA LYS A 88 1.20 -10.17 15.43
C LYS A 88 0.35 -9.57 14.30
N ARG A 89 -0.63 -10.32 13.77
CA ARG A 89 -1.58 -9.85 12.76
C ARG A 89 -2.50 -8.71 13.22
N GLN A 90 -2.65 -8.47 14.52
CA GLN A 90 -3.35 -7.28 15.01
C GLN A 90 -2.50 -6.01 14.81
N LYS A 91 -1.17 -6.18 14.76
CA LYS A 91 -0.18 -5.11 14.55
C LYS A 91 0.22 -4.93 13.09
N VAL A 92 -0.11 -5.89 12.23
CA VAL A 92 0.13 -5.84 10.77
C VAL A 92 -1.22 -5.93 10.07
N SER A 93 -1.83 -4.77 9.84
CA SER A 93 -3.15 -4.67 9.20
C SER A 93 -3.04 -4.61 7.68
N MET A 94 -4.14 -4.92 6.99
CA MET A 94 -4.16 -4.92 5.53
C MET A 94 -5.45 -4.30 4.97
N ILE A 95 -5.28 -3.44 3.97
CA ILE A 95 -6.34 -2.93 3.10
C ILE A 95 -6.27 -3.70 1.79
N PHE A 96 -7.39 -4.22 1.34
CA PHE A 96 -7.50 -5.05 0.14
C PHE A 96 -8.10 -4.26 -1.03
N GLN A 97 -7.74 -4.63 -2.24
CA GLN A 97 -8.20 -4.03 -3.50
C GLN A 97 -9.73 -3.86 -3.61
N HIS A 98 -10.52 -4.80 -3.11
CA HIS A 98 -11.98 -4.82 -3.21
C HIS A 98 -12.68 -4.47 -1.89
N PHE A 99 -12.10 -3.59 -1.07
CA PHE A 99 -12.61 -3.11 0.22
C PHE A 99 -12.84 -4.23 1.26
N ASN A 100 -13.26 -5.43 0.86
CA ASN A 100 -13.56 -6.60 1.70
C ASN A 100 -14.44 -6.30 2.92
N LEU A 101 -15.43 -5.40 2.75
CA LEU A 101 -16.35 -5.04 3.82
C LEU A 101 -17.33 -6.18 4.11
N LEU A 102 -17.74 -6.26 5.38
CA LEU A 102 -18.79 -7.16 5.81
C LEU A 102 -20.16 -6.57 5.40
N TRP A 103 -20.73 -7.07 4.31
CA TRP A 103 -21.96 -6.53 3.71
C TRP A 103 -23.18 -6.56 4.62
N SER A 104 -23.22 -7.52 5.56
CA SER A 104 -24.30 -7.65 6.57
C SER A 104 -24.09 -6.75 7.79
N ARG A 105 -23.01 -5.95 7.84
CA ARG A 105 -22.67 -5.05 8.93
C ARG A 105 -22.62 -3.61 8.43
N ASN A 106 -23.12 -2.67 9.24
CA ASN A 106 -23.00 -1.23 8.98
C ASN A 106 -21.54 -0.75 9.18
N VAL A 107 -21.26 0.52 8.89
CA VAL A 107 -19.95 1.17 9.04
C VAL A 107 -19.37 0.91 10.43
N LEU A 108 -20.11 1.27 11.49
CA LEU A 108 -19.62 1.13 12.86
C LEU A 108 -19.26 -0.32 13.20
N LYS A 109 -20.10 -1.28 12.79
CA LYS A 109 -19.87 -2.71 13.02
C LYS A 109 -18.74 -3.30 12.17
N ASN A 110 -18.46 -2.74 10.98
CA ASN A 110 -17.28 -3.09 10.21
C ASN A 110 -16.01 -2.68 10.95
N ILE A 111 -15.98 -1.48 11.53
CA ILE A 111 -14.82 -0.93 12.23
C ILE A 111 -14.62 -1.61 13.61
N THR A 112 -15.71 -1.92 14.34
CA THR A 112 -15.58 -2.64 15.63
C THR A 112 -15.17 -4.09 15.49
N PHE A 113 -15.35 -4.71 14.32
CA PHE A 113 -15.12 -6.14 14.13
C PHE A 113 -13.71 -6.63 14.50
N PRO A 114 -12.60 -5.99 14.09
CA PRO A 114 -11.27 -6.38 14.54
C PRO A 114 -11.09 -6.27 16.05
N LEU A 115 -11.69 -5.25 16.68
CA LEU A 115 -11.67 -5.05 18.13
C LEU A 115 -12.45 -6.14 18.89
N GLU A 116 -13.59 -6.55 18.33
CA GLU A 116 -14.38 -7.69 18.85
C GLU A 116 -13.54 -8.99 18.86
N ILE A 117 -12.81 -9.25 17.74
CA ILE A 117 -11.90 -10.42 17.63
C ILE A 117 -10.74 -10.33 18.62
N ALA A 118 -10.23 -9.10 18.87
CA ALA A 118 -9.17 -8.86 19.83
C ALA A 118 -9.63 -8.96 21.30
N GLY A 119 -10.95 -9.12 21.54
CA GLY A 119 -11.52 -9.21 22.89
C GLY A 119 -11.66 -7.87 23.61
N VAL A 120 -11.67 -6.75 22.86
CA VAL A 120 -11.87 -5.42 23.42
C VAL A 120 -13.31 -5.27 23.92
N PRO A 121 -13.55 -4.77 25.15
CA PRO A 121 -14.91 -4.54 25.67
C PRO A 121 -15.74 -3.65 24.74
N SER A 122 -17.02 -4.01 24.55
CA SER A 122 -17.91 -3.40 23.54
C SER A 122 -18.01 -1.87 23.64
N ASN A 123 -18.02 -1.31 24.84
CA ASN A 123 -18.04 0.15 25.06
C ASN A 123 -16.75 0.82 24.55
N LYS A 124 -15.58 0.23 24.82
CA LYS A 124 -14.29 0.74 24.33
C LYS A 124 -14.16 0.58 22.82
N ALA A 125 -14.57 -0.58 22.30
CA ALA A 125 -14.59 -0.84 20.86
C ALA A 125 -15.48 0.17 20.11
N LYS A 126 -16.67 0.47 20.65
CA LYS A 126 -17.57 1.47 20.06
C LYS A 126 -16.97 2.87 20.11
N GLN A 127 -16.37 3.28 21.22
CA GLN A 127 -15.72 4.58 21.36
C GLN A 127 -14.59 4.72 20.32
N LYS A 128 -13.66 3.76 20.27
CA LYS A 128 -12.56 3.76 19.29
C LYS A 128 -13.06 3.81 17.85
N ALA A 129 -14.12 3.05 17.55
CA ALA A 129 -14.70 3.06 16.20
C ALA A 129 -15.31 4.42 15.83
N LEU A 130 -15.94 5.15 16.76
CA LEU A 130 -16.46 6.51 16.52
C LEU A 130 -15.32 7.51 16.27
N GLU A 131 -14.21 7.42 17.00
CA GLU A 131 -13.02 8.23 16.76
C GLU A 131 -12.44 7.98 15.36
N LEU A 132 -12.40 6.71 14.93
CA LEU A 132 -11.94 6.33 13.59
C LEU A 132 -12.91 6.78 12.49
N VAL A 133 -14.23 6.71 12.72
CA VAL A 133 -15.24 7.26 11.80
C VAL A 133 -15.01 8.75 11.56
N GLU A 134 -14.73 9.51 12.61
CA GLU A 134 -14.41 10.94 12.50
C GLU A 134 -13.07 11.19 11.79
N LEU A 135 -12.03 10.40 12.12
CA LEU A 135 -10.71 10.46 11.49
C LEU A 135 -10.77 10.30 9.96
N VAL A 136 -11.58 9.34 9.48
CA VAL A 136 -11.72 9.07 8.05
C VAL A 136 -12.81 9.90 7.36
N GLY A 137 -13.42 10.87 8.06
CA GLY A 137 -14.41 11.78 7.49
C GLY A 137 -15.79 11.15 7.18
N LEU A 138 -16.18 10.13 7.95
CA LEU A 138 -17.47 9.44 7.77
C LEU A 138 -18.50 9.75 8.88
N LYS A 139 -18.32 10.86 9.61
CA LYS A 139 -19.27 11.31 10.65
C LYS A 139 -20.70 11.44 10.11
N GLY A 140 -21.66 10.83 10.79
CA GLY A 140 -23.06 10.75 10.37
C GLY A 140 -23.37 9.55 9.44
N ARG A 141 -22.39 8.69 9.12
CA ARG A 141 -22.56 7.48 8.31
C ARG A 141 -22.41 6.18 9.09
N GLU A 142 -22.38 6.24 10.43
CA GLU A 142 -22.12 5.10 11.34
C GLU A 142 -23.08 3.94 11.13
N SER A 143 -24.34 4.27 10.80
CA SER A 143 -25.42 3.29 10.60
C SER A 143 -25.56 2.81 9.16
N ALA A 144 -24.89 3.44 8.20
CA ALA A 144 -24.98 3.09 6.78
C ALA A 144 -24.35 1.71 6.50
N TYR A 145 -24.95 0.97 5.57
CA TYR A 145 -24.43 -0.31 5.09
C TYR A 145 -23.54 -0.10 3.86
N PRO A 146 -22.65 -1.04 3.52
CA PRO A 146 -21.77 -0.92 2.36
C PRO A 146 -22.48 -0.65 1.03
N SER A 147 -23.72 -1.13 0.88
CA SER A 147 -24.57 -0.86 -0.32
C SER A 147 -24.98 0.61 -0.48
N GLU A 148 -24.94 1.39 0.60
CA GLU A 148 -25.34 2.80 0.66
C GLU A 148 -24.15 3.76 0.52
N LEU A 149 -22.94 3.23 0.32
CA LEU A 149 -21.70 3.99 0.30
C LEU A 149 -21.09 4.07 -1.11
N SER A 150 -20.51 5.22 -1.44
CA SER A 150 -19.65 5.36 -2.64
C SER A 150 -18.37 4.52 -2.53
N GLY A 151 -17.62 4.38 -3.62
CA GLY A 151 -16.32 3.69 -3.64
C GLY A 151 -15.34 4.27 -2.62
N GLY A 152 -15.14 5.58 -2.62
CA GLY A 152 -14.27 6.28 -1.68
C GLY A 152 -14.73 6.14 -0.23
N GLN A 153 -16.05 6.19 0.05
CA GLN A 153 -16.57 5.94 1.39
C GLN A 153 -16.33 4.50 1.85
N LYS A 154 -16.47 3.50 0.97
CA LYS A 154 -16.13 2.10 1.29
C LYS A 154 -14.65 1.96 1.61
N GLN A 155 -13.78 2.65 0.87
CA GLN A 155 -12.33 2.66 1.12
C GLN A 155 -12.00 3.28 2.48
N ARG A 156 -12.62 4.40 2.82
CA ARG A 156 -12.46 5.05 4.15
C ARG A 156 -12.92 4.12 5.29
N VAL A 157 -13.98 3.34 5.12
CA VAL A 157 -14.37 2.29 6.09
C VAL A 157 -13.30 1.20 6.18
N GLY A 158 -12.75 0.76 5.05
CA GLY A 158 -11.64 -0.21 4.99
C GLY A 158 -10.40 0.27 5.77
N ILE A 159 -10.03 1.54 5.57
CA ILE A 159 -8.92 2.19 6.29
C ILE A 159 -9.22 2.24 7.80
N ALA A 160 -10.38 2.77 8.20
CA ALA A 160 -10.77 2.84 9.61
C ALA A 160 -10.76 1.47 10.29
N ARG A 161 -11.25 0.43 9.60
CA ARG A 161 -11.21 -0.95 10.09
C ARG A 161 -9.78 -1.47 10.24
N ALA A 162 -8.89 -1.16 9.30
CA ALA A 162 -7.50 -1.57 9.37
C ALA A 162 -6.75 -0.89 10.53
N LEU A 163 -7.09 0.35 10.86
CA LEU A 163 -6.52 1.12 11.96
C LEU A 163 -7.07 0.75 13.34
N ALA A 164 -8.13 -0.05 13.43
CA ALA A 164 -8.87 -0.29 14.67
C ALA A 164 -8.00 -0.84 15.83
N ASN A 165 -7.05 -1.72 15.55
CA ASN A 165 -6.15 -2.30 16.55
C ASN A 165 -4.83 -1.53 16.75
N ASP A 166 -4.75 -0.27 16.33
CA ASP A 166 -3.53 0.55 16.37
C ASP A 166 -2.33 -0.23 15.82
N PRO A 167 -2.33 -0.53 14.49
CA PRO A 167 -1.26 -1.31 13.87
C PRO A 167 0.04 -0.51 13.79
N ASP A 168 1.17 -1.23 13.79
CA ASP A 168 2.49 -0.66 13.56
C ASP A 168 2.82 -0.65 12.05
N VAL A 169 2.19 -1.57 11.29
CA VAL A 169 2.35 -1.72 9.83
C VAL A 169 0.98 -1.80 9.15
N LEU A 170 0.81 -1.01 8.09
CA LEU A 170 -0.36 -1.03 7.22
C LEU A 170 0.04 -1.47 5.81
N LEU A 171 -0.50 -2.59 5.37
CA LEU A 171 -0.31 -3.14 4.03
C LEU A 171 -1.47 -2.68 3.13
N CYS A 172 -1.17 -2.13 1.97
CA CYS A 172 -2.16 -1.66 1.00
C CYS A 172 -1.99 -2.41 -0.33
N ASP A 173 -2.90 -3.34 -0.64
CA ASP A 173 -2.91 -4.10 -1.90
C ASP A 173 -3.83 -3.39 -2.89
N GLU A 174 -3.26 -2.56 -3.78
CA GLU A 174 -3.97 -1.75 -4.80
C GLU A 174 -5.17 -0.96 -4.23
N ALA A 175 -4.93 -0.26 -3.12
CA ALA A 175 -5.97 0.37 -2.32
C ALA A 175 -6.72 1.52 -3.03
N THR A 176 -6.21 2.04 -4.15
CA THR A 176 -6.77 3.18 -4.91
C THR A 176 -7.28 2.80 -6.30
N SER A 177 -6.91 1.63 -6.83
CA SER A 177 -7.13 1.23 -8.23
C SER A 177 -8.61 1.20 -8.70
N ALA A 178 -9.57 1.28 -7.79
CA ALA A 178 -11.00 1.29 -8.09
C ALA A 178 -11.66 2.65 -7.84
N LEU A 179 -10.86 3.71 -7.65
CA LEU A 179 -11.32 5.06 -7.32
C LEU A 179 -11.02 6.02 -8.47
N ASP A 180 -11.78 7.11 -8.53
CA ASP A 180 -11.48 8.23 -9.40
C ASP A 180 -10.24 9.02 -8.89
N PRO A 181 -9.56 9.81 -9.73
CA PRO A 181 -8.33 10.51 -9.35
C PRO A 181 -8.50 11.42 -8.13
N GLN A 182 -9.59 12.20 -8.06
CA GLN A 182 -9.84 13.10 -6.93
C GLN A 182 -10.02 12.33 -5.62
N THR A 183 -10.79 11.24 -5.65
CA THR A 183 -10.99 10.37 -4.47
C THR A 183 -9.68 9.68 -4.08
N THR A 184 -8.85 9.28 -5.06
CA THR A 184 -7.51 8.73 -4.82
C THR A 184 -6.68 9.71 -4.02
N ASP A 185 -6.58 10.95 -4.44
CA ASP A 185 -5.84 12.01 -3.75
C ASP A 185 -6.30 12.22 -2.32
N GLU A 186 -7.60 12.25 -2.07
CA GLU A 186 -8.15 12.36 -0.72
C GLU A 186 -7.78 11.16 0.17
N ILE A 187 -7.68 9.96 -0.39
CA ILE A 187 -7.26 8.75 0.33
C ILE A 187 -5.76 8.82 0.63
N LEU A 188 -4.94 9.30 -0.31
CA LEU A 188 -3.50 9.47 -0.10
C LEU A 188 -3.21 10.49 1.01
N ASP A 189 -3.92 11.62 1.03
CA ASP A 189 -3.81 12.63 2.09
C ASP A 189 -4.22 12.07 3.46
N LEU A 190 -5.25 11.23 3.49
CA LEU A 190 -5.65 10.53 4.70
C LEU A 190 -4.54 9.59 5.19
N LEU A 191 -3.90 8.82 4.30
CA LEU A 191 -2.79 7.92 4.65
C LEU A 191 -1.58 8.68 5.18
N LEU A 192 -1.20 9.80 4.54
CA LEU A 192 -0.14 10.69 5.01
C LEU A 192 -0.44 11.21 6.42
N LYS A 193 -1.64 11.73 6.65
CA LYS A 193 -2.09 12.21 7.95
C LYS A 193 -2.00 11.14 9.04
N VAL A 194 -2.46 9.93 8.75
CA VAL A 194 -2.42 8.81 9.72
C VAL A 194 -0.98 8.38 9.99
N ARG A 195 -0.13 8.30 8.96
CA ARG A 195 1.30 8.00 9.11
C ARG A 195 1.96 8.97 10.09
N GLU A 196 1.77 10.28 9.89
CA GLU A 196 2.37 11.31 10.75
C GLU A 196 1.87 11.23 12.19
N GLN A 197 0.55 11.02 12.39
CA GLN A 197 -0.04 11.01 13.73
C GLN A 197 0.33 9.78 14.55
N GLN A 198 0.56 8.63 13.89
CA GLN A 198 0.75 7.33 14.55
C GLN A 198 2.14 6.73 14.34
N ASN A 199 3.04 7.41 13.62
CA ASN A 199 4.34 6.86 13.18
C ASN A 199 4.16 5.48 12.49
N LEU A 200 3.10 5.38 11.67
CA LEU A 200 2.69 4.15 11.01
C LEU A 200 3.60 3.86 9.81
N THR A 201 4.10 2.63 9.71
CA THR A 201 4.78 2.18 8.50
C THR A 201 3.75 1.72 7.49
N ILE A 202 3.83 2.20 6.25
CA ILE A 202 2.89 1.84 5.19
C ILE A 202 3.65 1.14 4.07
N VAL A 203 3.16 -0.04 3.65
CA VAL A 203 3.65 -0.72 2.45
C VAL A 203 2.51 -0.78 1.45
N LEU A 204 2.69 -0.16 0.30
CA LEU A 204 1.65 -0.14 -0.71
C LEU A 204 2.11 -0.79 -2.01
N ILE A 205 1.18 -1.53 -2.61
CA ILE A 205 1.30 -2.04 -3.97
C ILE A 205 0.40 -1.22 -4.87
N THR A 206 0.96 -0.73 -5.96
CA THR A 206 0.21 -0.08 -7.02
C THR A 206 0.92 -0.25 -8.37
N HIS A 207 0.22 0.01 -9.44
CA HIS A 207 0.79 0.24 -10.77
C HIS A 207 0.67 1.73 -11.18
N GLU A 208 0.12 2.57 -10.30
CA GLU A 208 -0.10 4.00 -10.51
C GLU A 208 1.14 4.77 -10.04
N MET A 209 1.89 5.34 -10.97
CA MET A 209 3.17 6.00 -10.68
C MET A 209 2.99 7.29 -9.89
N HIS A 210 1.93 8.06 -10.17
CA HIS A 210 1.61 9.27 -9.42
C HIS A 210 1.41 9.00 -7.93
N VAL A 211 0.81 7.86 -7.55
CA VAL A 211 0.66 7.44 -6.15
C VAL A 211 2.01 7.26 -5.48
N ILE A 212 2.95 6.58 -6.16
CA ILE A 212 4.31 6.38 -5.64
C ILE A 212 5.04 7.71 -5.44
N ARG A 213 5.02 8.58 -6.46
CA ARG A 213 5.68 9.90 -6.39
C ARG A 213 5.10 10.78 -5.29
N ARG A 214 3.78 10.71 -5.08
CA ARG A 214 3.08 11.56 -4.14
C ARG A 214 3.36 11.24 -2.68
N ILE A 215 3.41 9.95 -2.32
CA ILE A 215 3.44 9.58 -0.89
C ILE A 215 4.58 8.65 -0.47
N CYS A 216 5.28 7.98 -1.39
CA CYS A 216 6.31 7.01 -1.00
C CYS A 216 7.66 7.67 -0.76
N ASP A 217 8.35 7.23 0.29
CA ASP A 217 9.74 7.60 0.58
C ASP A 217 10.69 6.75 -0.28
N GLU A 218 10.42 5.45 -0.37
CA GLU A 218 11.21 4.46 -1.10
C GLU A 218 10.32 3.58 -1.98
N VAL A 219 10.93 2.94 -2.97
CA VAL A 219 10.24 2.05 -3.90
C VAL A 219 11.09 0.83 -4.24
N ALA A 220 10.44 -0.31 -4.41
CA ALA A 220 10.99 -1.51 -5.06
C ALA A 220 10.24 -1.81 -6.34
N VAL A 221 10.97 -2.03 -7.42
CA VAL A 221 10.45 -2.43 -8.73
C VAL A 221 10.57 -3.94 -8.88
N MET A 222 9.46 -4.60 -9.16
CA MET A 222 9.42 -6.05 -9.31
C MET A 222 9.18 -6.47 -10.76
N GLU A 223 9.93 -7.48 -11.19
CA GLU A 223 9.73 -8.18 -12.44
C GLU A 223 9.98 -9.69 -12.26
N ASN A 224 9.09 -10.53 -12.78
CA ASN A 224 9.24 -12.01 -12.76
C ASN A 224 9.58 -12.59 -11.38
N GLY A 225 8.97 -12.05 -10.32
CA GLY A 225 9.16 -12.49 -8.94
C GLY A 225 10.40 -11.91 -8.24
N LYS A 226 11.19 -11.09 -8.89
CA LYS A 226 12.41 -10.48 -8.34
C LYS A 226 12.25 -8.99 -8.12
N VAL A 227 12.95 -8.46 -7.13
CA VAL A 227 13.22 -7.02 -7.02
C VAL A 227 14.40 -6.73 -7.95
N ILE A 228 14.17 -5.89 -8.96
CA ILE A 228 15.17 -5.56 -9.99
C ILE A 228 15.80 -4.20 -9.77
N GLU A 229 15.14 -3.33 -9.02
CA GLU A 229 15.62 -2.01 -8.64
C GLU A 229 14.94 -1.58 -7.35
N GLN A 230 15.65 -0.92 -6.44
CA GLN A 230 15.10 -0.38 -5.19
C GLN A 230 15.89 0.83 -4.72
N GLY A 231 15.24 1.74 -4.01
CA GLY A 231 15.86 2.92 -3.43
C GLY A 231 14.84 4.03 -3.16
N LYS A 232 15.33 5.23 -2.89
CA LYS A 232 14.46 6.41 -2.77
C LYS A 232 13.72 6.68 -4.07
N VAL A 233 12.48 7.08 -3.96
CA VAL A 233 11.62 7.36 -5.13
C VAL A 233 12.29 8.34 -6.08
N SER A 234 12.87 9.44 -5.57
CA SER A 234 13.60 10.42 -6.39
C SER A 234 14.74 9.78 -7.17
N GLU A 235 15.61 8.99 -6.50
CA GLU A 235 16.78 8.39 -7.12
C GLU A 235 16.40 7.37 -8.21
N VAL A 236 15.43 6.49 -7.92
CA VAL A 236 14.99 5.44 -8.85
C VAL A 236 14.30 6.02 -10.09
N PHE A 237 13.55 7.13 -9.94
CA PHE A 237 12.77 7.69 -11.05
C PHE A 237 13.51 8.79 -11.83
N GLU A 238 14.48 9.49 -11.21
CA GLU A 238 15.32 10.42 -11.93
C GLU A 238 16.40 9.73 -12.77
N ASN A 239 16.93 8.59 -12.27
CA ASN A 239 17.98 7.84 -12.94
C ASN A 239 17.69 6.33 -13.01
N PRO A 240 16.60 5.89 -13.66
CA PRO A 240 16.21 4.49 -13.71
C PRO A 240 17.26 3.67 -14.46
N GLN A 241 17.75 2.61 -13.82
CA GLN A 241 18.79 1.74 -14.39
C GLN A 241 18.17 0.62 -15.23
N HIS A 242 17.09 -0.01 -14.73
CA HIS A 242 16.48 -1.15 -15.38
C HIS A 242 15.48 -0.74 -16.47
N SER A 243 15.38 -1.53 -17.54
CA SER A 243 14.47 -1.26 -18.67
C SER A 243 13.00 -1.18 -18.27
N VAL A 244 12.58 -1.97 -17.28
CA VAL A 244 11.21 -1.96 -16.74
C VAL A 244 10.93 -0.66 -15.99
N THR A 245 11.86 -0.18 -15.18
CA THR A 245 11.73 1.11 -14.47
C THR A 245 11.67 2.27 -15.46
N LYS A 246 12.54 2.25 -16.50
CA LYS A 246 12.50 3.24 -17.58
C LYS A 246 11.15 3.29 -18.29
N ARG A 247 10.53 2.12 -18.48
CA ARG A 247 9.20 2.04 -19.09
C ARG A 247 8.13 2.64 -18.19
N PHE A 248 8.13 2.33 -16.89
CA PHE A 248 7.19 2.94 -15.94
C PHE A 248 7.30 4.46 -15.92
N VAL A 249 8.54 5.01 -15.84
CA VAL A 249 8.76 6.46 -15.85
C VAL A 249 8.30 7.10 -17.16
N LYS A 250 8.49 6.41 -18.29
CA LYS A 250 8.06 6.93 -19.61
C LYS A 250 6.54 6.92 -19.74
N ASP A 251 5.87 5.86 -19.31
CA ASP A 251 4.42 5.72 -19.38
C ASP A 251 3.76 6.81 -18.51
N ASP A 252 4.22 7.02 -17.27
CA ASP A 252 3.78 8.06 -16.36
C ASP A 252 3.92 9.49 -16.97
N LEU A 253 5.06 9.81 -17.57
CA LEU A 253 5.25 11.09 -18.23
C LEU A 253 4.33 11.31 -19.44
N ASN A 254 3.87 10.24 -20.09
CA ASN A 254 2.92 10.36 -21.19
C ASN A 254 1.50 10.58 -20.67
N ASP A 255 1.11 9.88 -19.59
CA ASP A 255 -0.20 10.04 -18.94
C ASP A 255 -0.35 11.48 -18.41
N ASP A 256 0.65 12.03 -17.71
CA ASP A 256 0.66 13.42 -17.24
C ASP A 256 0.51 14.43 -18.41
N PHE A 257 1.09 14.11 -19.57
CA PHE A 257 1.00 14.99 -20.74
C PHE A 257 -0.38 14.92 -21.40
N GLU A 258 -0.98 13.73 -21.50
CA GLU A 258 -2.34 13.58 -22.06
C GLU A 258 -3.37 14.27 -21.18
N GLU A 259 -3.30 14.12 -19.85
CA GLU A 259 -4.18 14.83 -18.90
C GLU A 259 -4.02 16.36 -19.04
N SER A 260 -2.79 16.86 -19.16
CA SER A 260 -2.53 18.30 -19.38
C SER A 260 -3.07 18.81 -20.70
N LEU A 261 -3.16 17.97 -21.73
CA LEU A 261 -3.77 18.35 -23.03
C LEU A 261 -5.29 18.47 -22.93
N ASP A 262 -5.94 17.60 -22.15
CA ASP A 262 -7.38 17.61 -21.96
C ASP A 262 -7.86 18.88 -21.19
N GLU A 263 -6.99 19.47 -20.36
CA GLU A 263 -7.26 20.73 -19.65
C GLU A 263 -7.08 21.98 -20.51
N LEU A 264 -6.46 21.86 -21.69
CA LEU A 264 -6.26 23.01 -22.58
C LEU A 264 -7.52 23.31 -23.39
N GLU A 265 -7.91 24.58 -23.43
CA GLU A 265 -8.95 25.05 -24.36
C GLU A 265 -8.58 24.74 -25.82
N PRO A 266 -9.58 24.53 -26.72
CA PRO A 266 -9.31 24.24 -28.12
C PRO A 266 -8.38 25.29 -28.71
N LEU A 267 -7.20 24.85 -29.11
CA LEU A 267 -6.21 25.72 -29.73
C LEU A 267 -6.66 26.18 -31.14
N ALA A 268 -6.28 27.38 -31.56
CA ALA A 268 -6.49 27.81 -32.92
C ALA A 268 -5.77 26.88 -33.90
N SER A 269 -6.30 26.73 -35.11
CA SER A 269 -5.81 25.82 -36.16
C SER A 269 -4.32 25.93 -36.49
N ASP A 270 -3.68 27.02 -36.11
CA ASP A 270 -2.27 27.36 -36.42
C ASP A 270 -1.36 27.22 -35.18
N SER A 271 -1.83 26.56 -34.10
CA SER A 271 -1.07 26.41 -32.85
C SER A 271 -0.39 25.06 -32.79
N TYR A 272 0.78 25.01 -32.18
CA TYR A 272 1.54 23.77 -31.90
C TYR A 272 1.80 23.67 -30.42
N ILE A 273 1.65 22.46 -29.87
CA ILE A 273 2.05 22.15 -28.50
C ILE A 273 3.45 21.58 -28.55
N VAL A 274 4.37 22.16 -27.78
CA VAL A 274 5.74 21.68 -27.64
C VAL A 274 5.97 21.23 -26.23
N ARG A 275 6.30 19.94 -26.05
CA ARG A 275 6.71 19.38 -24.77
C ARG A 275 8.20 19.66 -24.55
N LEU A 276 8.53 20.37 -23.48
CA LEU A 276 9.91 20.58 -23.03
C LEU A 276 10.15 19.73 -21.78
N ASN A 277 10.96 18.70 -21.91
CA ASN A 277 11.42 17.90 -20.76
C ASN A 277 12.72 18.51 -20.23
N PHE A 278 12.66 19.12 -19.05
CA PHE A 278 13.85 19.54 -18.33
C PHE A 278 14.37 18.36 -17.52
N THR A 279 15.37 17.66 -18.01
CA THR A 279 16.17 16.75 -17.21
C THR A 279 17.14 17.60 -16.43
N GLY A 280 16.92 17.74 -15.11
CA GLY A 280 17.70 18.64 -14.28
C GLY A 280 19.15 18.18 -14.13
N ASP A 281 20.00 18.67 -15.00
CA ASP A 281 21.41 18.81 -14.69
C ASP A 281 21.56 20.21 -14.08
N ASN A 282 21.75 20.26 -12.76
CA ASN A 282 22.18 21.47 -12.08
C ASN A 282 23.60 21.80 -12.52
N THR A 283 23.74 22.76 -13.44
CA THR A 283 24.98 23.52 -13.61
C THR A 283 24.97 24.70 -12.67
#